data_e7c5668d74597c0297a90f05ba5a6718
#
_entry.id   e7c5668d74597c0297a90f05ba5a6718
#
_cell.length_a   1.000
_cell.length_b   1.000
_cell.length_c   1.000
_cell.angle_alpha   90.00
_cell.angle_beta   90.00
_cell.angle_gamma   90.00
#
_symmetry.space_group_name_H-M   'P 1'
#
loop_
_entity.id
_entity.type
_entity.pdbx_description
1 polymer ?
#
loop_
_entity_poly.entity_id
_entity_poly.type
_entity_poly.pdbx_seq_one_letter_code
_entity_poly.pdbx_strand_id
1 'polypeptide(L)'
;MLPPTTRSFLLNILDRRAKLWYPYRVMQNLLANTKTYLVGHMQYLSGRNWRDEITQKLESINITCFDPYKKPFIKDVEEDEASRDEMEKWMVNQDYDRVTERMKTVRSYDLNLVDRSDFVIAHLVPDVASWGSAEEIVTAVRMKKPLFVSMEGGKSKTPLWMLGMFPHKYIYNCLDEVVEMLYSIDNGDQKIDSDRWRLLKKEYR
;
A
#
# COMPACT_ATOMS: atom_id res chain seq x y z
N MET A 1 53.18 34.75 10.68
CA MET A 1 51.70 34.92 10.80
C MET A 1 51.13 35.04 9.40
N LEU A 2 50.45 34.03 8.91
CA LEU A 2 49.77 34.08 7.61
C LEU A 2 48.33 34.62 7.81
N PRO A 3 47.79 35.39 6.89
CA PRO A 3 46.50 36.05 7.06
C PRO A 3 45.33 35.06 7.01
N PRO A 4 44.20 35.33 7.71
CA PRO A 4 43.11 34.39 7.95
C PRO A 4 42.21 34.09 6.73
N THR A 5 42.48 34.61 5.56
CA THR A 5 41.68 34.50 4.35
C THR A 5 41.89 33.19 3.56
N THR A 6 43.01 32.47 3.81
CA THR A 6 43.32 31.25 3.02
C THR A 6 42.62 29.98 3.52
N ARG A 7 42.22 29.96 4.81
CA ARG A 7 41.57 28.79 5.40
C ARG A 7 40.09 28.64 5.00
N SER A 8 39.41 29.74 4.75
CA SER A 8 38.01 29.79 4.31
C SER A 8 37.83 29.37 2.85
N PHE A 9 38.85 29.62 2.00
CA PHE A 9 38.77 29.29 0.57
C PHE A 9 38.97 27.77 0.32
N LEU A 10 39.81 27.11 1.10
CA LEU A 10 40.04 25.67 0.97
C LEU A 10 38.89 24.82 1.47
N LEU A 11 38.17 25.27 2.49
CA LEU A 11 36.95 24.57 2.97
C LEU A 11 35.82 24.63 1.97
N ASN A 12 35.67 25.71 1.21
CA ASN A 12 34.65 25.84 0.16
C ASN A 12 34.98 25.00 -1.10
N ILE A 13 36.27 24.73 -1.38
CA ILE A 13 36.66 23.87 -2.50
C ILE A 13 36.48 22.40 -2.21
N LEU A 14 36.68 21.99 -0.95
CA LEU A 14 36.46 20.62 -0.52
C LEU A 14 34.96 20.26 -0.47
N ASP A 15 34.09 21.19 -0.07
CA ASP A 15 32.65 21.01 -0.04
C ASP A 15 32.01 20.95 -1.45
N ARG A 16 32.59 21.69 -2.42
CA ARG A 16 32.15 21.60 -3.83
C ARG A 16 32.59 20.32 -4.53
N ARG A 17 33.72 19.69 -4.11
CA ARG A 17 34.14 18.39 -4.66
C ARG A 17 33.39 17.22 -4.07
N ALA A 18 32.90 17.32 -2.85
CA ALA A 18 32.05 16.29 -2.23
C ALA A 18 30.65 16.19 -2.89
N LYS A 19 30.19 17.27 -3.55
CA LYS A 19 28.90 17.27 -4.28
C LYS A 19 28.99 16.71 -5.71
N LEU A 20 30.18 16.39 -6.22
CA LEU A 20 30.41 15.95 -7.61
C LEU A 20 30.62 14.43 -7.74
N TRP A 21 30.50 13.66 -6.65
CA TRP A 21 30.66 12.20 -6.65
C TRP A 21 29.42 11.47 -6.10
N TYR A 22 28.21 11.92 -6.45
CA TYR A 22 27.09 10.99 -6.53
C TYR A 22 27.13 10.40 -7.94
N PRO A 23 27.48 9.11 -8.09
CA PRO A 23 27.27 8.46 -9.37
C PRO A 23 25.77 8.63 -9.65
N TYR A 24 25.44 8.99 -10.88
CA TYR A 24 24.06 8.95 -11.39
C TYR A 24 23.52 7.56 -11.01
N ARG A 25 22.76 7.49 -9.91
CA ARG A 25 22.14 6.27 -9.48
C ARG A 25 21.08 6.01 -10.53
N VAL A 26 21.33 5.03 -11.38
CA VAL A 26 20.35 4.58 -12.35
C VAL A 26 19.18 4.09 -11.52
N MET A 27 18.07 4.79 -11.55
CA MET A 27 16.83 4.31 -10.96
C MET A 27 16.51 2.97 -11.61
N GLN A 28 16.40 1.92 -10.81
CA GLN A 28 16.25 0.57 -11.36
C GLN A 28 14.81 0.31 -11.81
N ASN A 29 13.84 1.09 -11.30
CA ASN A 29 12.41 0.98 -11.62
C ASN A 29 11.92 -0.47 -11.50
N LEU A 30 12.31 -1.16 -10.43
CA LEU A 30 12.03 -2.59 -10.23
C LEU A 30 10.54 -2.89 -10.09
N LEU A 31 9.77 -1.94 -9.57
CA LEU A 31 8.32 -2.07 -9.36
C LEU A 31 7.49 -1.48 -10.50
N ALA A 32 8.13 -0.91 -11.53
CA ALA A 32 7.41 -0.33 -12.66
C ALA A 32 6.50 -1.36 -13.33
N ASN A 33 5.28 -0.95 -13.68
CA ASN A 33 4.21 -1.78 -14.26
C ASN A 33 3.64 -2.86 -13.33
N THR A 34 3.98 -2.85 -12.05
CA THR A 34 3.31 -3.71 -11.07
C THR A 34 1.95 -3.14 -10.67
N LYS A 35 1.14 -3.98 -10.05
CA LYS A 35 -0.21 -3.66 -9.61
C LYS A 35 -0.34 -3.94 -8.13
N THR A 36 -0.93 -3.01 -7.39
CA THR A 36 -1.26 -3.20 -5.97
C THR A 36 -2.75 -3.05 -5.72
N TYR A 37 -3.28 -3.82 -4.79
CA TYR A 37 -4.63 -3.65 -4.29
C TYR A 37 -4.59 -2.94 -2.94
N LEU A 38 -5.50 -1.98 -2.74
CA LEU A 38 -5.55 -1.09 -1.58
C LEU A 38 -6.63 -1.55 -0.59
N VAL A 39 -6.22 -2.33 0.41
CA VAL A 39 -7.09 -2.86 1.47
C VAL A 39 -7.27 -1.84 2.59
N GLY A 40 -8.49 -1.69 3.09
CA GLY A 40 -8.76 -0.84 4.25
C GLY A 40 -10.25 -0.53 4.40
N HIS A 41 -10.59 0.14 5.50
CA HIS A 41 -11.97 0.48 5.77
C HIS A 41 -12.57 1.37 4.67
N MET A 42 -13.87 1.18 4.43
CA MET A 42 -14.64 1.91 3.43
C MET A 42 -15.80 2.71 4.03
N GLN A 43 -15.90 2.75 5.36
CA GLN A 43 -17.07 3.27 6.08
C GLN A 43 -17.11 4.80 6.18
N TYR A 44 -15.97 5.49 5.95
CA TYR A 44 -15.84 6.95 6.14
C TYR A 44 -15.09 7.59 4.98
N LEU A 45 -15.25 8.91 4.80
CA LEU A 45 -14.49 9.71 3.82
C LEU A 45 -12.97 9.55 3.97
N SER A 46 -12.47 9.33 5.20
CA SER A 46 -11.08 9.05 5.45
C SER A 46 -10.57 7.80 4.69
N GLY A 47 -11.45 6.83 4.46
CA GLY A 47 -11.14 5.64 3.67
C GLY A 47 -10.82 5.95 2.20
N ARG A 48 -11.37 7.03 1.62
CA ARG A 48 -11.03 7.50 0.26
C ARG A 48 -9.73 8.28 0.23
N ASN A 49 -9.57 9.22 1.13
CA ASN A 49 -8.47 10.18 1.11
C ASN A 49 -7.11 9.51 1.08
N TRP A 50 -6.87 8.52 1.95
CA TRP A 50 -5.60 7.84 1.99
C TRP A 50 -5.30 7.04 0.70
N ARG A 51 -6.35 6.50 0.04
CA ARG A 51 -6.20 5.78 -1.23
C ARG A 51 -5.82 6.70 -2.36
N ASP A 52 -6.43 7.87 -2.43
CA ASP A 52 -6.09 8.87 -3.45
C ASP A 52 -4.65 9.40 -3.26
N GLU A 53 -4.24 9.67 -2.02
CA GLU A 53 -2.89 10.13 -1.69
C GLU A 53 -1.83 9.08 -2.06
N ILE A 54 -2.02 7.82 -1.67
CA ILE A 54 -1.05 6.77 -1.96
C ILE A 54 -1.01 6.45 -3.45
N THR A 55 -2.16 6.47 -4.13
CA THR A 55 -2.25 6.26 -5.58
C THR A 55 -1.40 7.30 -6.31
N GLN A 56 -1.55 8.59 -5.98
CA GLN A 56 -0.76 9.65 -6.60
C GLN A 56 0.76 9.44 -6.40
N LYS A 57 1.18 9.03 -5.20
CA LYS A 57 2.59 8.76 -4.90
C LYS A 57 3.12 7.57 -5.71
N LEU A 58 2.36 6.48 -5.80
CA LEU A 58 2.79 5.26 -6.46
C LEU A 58 2.72 5.33 -7.99
N GLU A 59 1.80 6.10 -8.55
CA GLU A 59 1.76 6.40 -9.99
C GLU A 59 3.05 7.07 -10.47
N SER A 60 3.71 7.85 -9.61
CA SER A 60 4.98 8.50 -9.94
C SER A 60 6.13 7.52 -10.25
N ILE A 61 6.03 6.28 -9.76
CA ILE A 61 6.95 5.17 -10.05
C ILE A 61 6.29 4.07 -10.89
N ASN A 62 5.23 4.43 -11.61
CA ASN A 62 4.52 3.58 -12.57
C ASN A 62 3.93 2.28 -11.95
N ILE A 63 3.42 2.37 -10.72
CA ILE A 63 2.63 1.31 -10.07
C ILE A 63 1.15 1.62 -10.26
N THR A 64 0.38 0.63 -10.73
CA THR A 64 -1.08 0.74 -10.85
C THR A 64 -1.76 0.37 -9.54
N CYS A 65 -2.58 1.27 -8.99
CA CYS A 65 -3.37 1.01 -7.79
C CYS A 65 -4.78 0.52 -8.14
N PHE A 66 -5.17 -0.63 -7.61
CA PHE A 66 -6.54 -1.11 -7.62
C PHE A 66 -7.25 -0.61 -6.36
N ASP A 67 -8.14 0.34 -6.55
CA ASP A 67 -8.93 0.95 -5.50
C ASP A 67 -10.35 0.35 -5.54
N PRO A 68 -10.86 -0.26 -4.45
CA PRO A 68 -12.21 -0.82 -4.40
C PRO A 68 -13.33 0.20 -4.62
N TYR A 69 -13.08 1.49 -4.39
CA TYR A 69 -14.05 2.54 -4.75
C TYR A 69 -14.11 2.81 -6.26
N LYS A 70 -13.04 2.54 -6.99
CA LYS A 70 -12.96 2.77 -8.43
C LYS A 70 -13.07 1.42 -9.14
N LYS A 71 -14.30 0.97 -9.39
CA LYS A 71 -14.59 -0.32 -10.04
C LYS A 71 -14.76 -0.14 -11.55
N PRO A 72 -13.66 -0.10 -12.34
CA PRO A 72 -13.71 0.34 -13.74
C PRO A 72 -14.45 -0.63 -14.67
N PHE A 73 -14.75 -1.85 -14.24
CA PHE A 73 -15.26 -2.91 -15.10
C PHE A 73 -16.72 -3.29 -14.83
N ILE A 74 -17.35 -2.79 -13.78
CA ILE A 74 -18.73 -3.10 -13.42
C ILE A 74 -19.44 -1.78 -13.09
N LYS A 75 -20.35 -1.35 -13.97
CA LYS A 75 -21.35 -0.34 -13.66
C LYS A 75 -22.35 -1.01 -12.72
N ASP A 76 -22.88 -0.35 -11.75
CA ASP A 76 -23.90 -0.84 -10.82
C ASP A 76 -23.40 -1.61 -9.57
N VAL A 77 -22.08 -1.65 -9.29
CA VAL A 77 -21.51 -2.18 -8.04
C VAL A 77 -20.73 -1.07 -7.33
N GLU A 78 -21.27 0.14 -7.35
CA GLU A 78 -20.68 1.26 -6.63
C GLU A 78 -20.85 1.07 -5.12
N GLU A 79 -19.78 1.26 -4.36
CA GLU A 79 -19.78 1.25 -2.90
C GLU A 79 -19.74 2.69 -2.38
N ASP A 80 -20.65 3.50 -2.91
CA ASP A 80 -20.86 4.86 -2.46
C ASP A 80 -21.78 4.92 -1.24
N GLU A 81 -21.98 6.13 -0.72
CA GLU A 81 -22.82 6.38 0.44
C GLU A 81 -24.29 5.99 0.15
N ALA A 82 -24.77 6.24 -1.06
CA ALA A 82 -26.14 5.92 -1.47
C ALA A 82 -26.40 4.41 -1.53
N SER A 83 -25.46 3.64 -2.07
CA SER A 83 -25.50 2.17 -2.07
C SER A 83 -25.52 1.59 -0.66
N ARG A 84 -24.78 2.19 0.26
CA ARG A 84 -24.73 1.77 1.65
C ARG A 84 -26.05 2.02 2.36
N ASP A 85 -26.60 3.23 2.20
CA ASP A 85 -27.90 3.59 2.77
C ASP A 85 -29.02 2.67 2.25
N GLU A 86 -28.94 2.26 0.98
CA GLU A 86 -29.88 1.32 0.40
C GLU A 86 -29.75 -0.08 1.05
N MET A 87 -28.55 -0.59 1.21
CA MET A 87 -28.31 -1.87 1.87
C MET A 87 -28.74 -1.85 3.33
N GLU A 88 -28.55 -0.75 4.06
CA GLU A 88 -29.03 -0.58 5.42
C GLU A 88 -30.58 -0.63 5.49
N LYS A 89 -31.27 -0.01 4.53
CA LYS A 89 -32.73 -0.11 4.42
C LYS A 89 -33.19 -1.56 4.17
N TRP A 90 -32.47 -2.31 3.32
CA TRP A 90 -32.75 -3.73 3.10
C TRP A 90 -32.54 -4.55 4.37
N MET A 91 -31.47 -4.28 5.13
CA MET A 91 -31.23 -4.93 6.42
C MET A 91 -32.36 -4.67 7.44
N VAL A 92 -32.80 -3.40 7.57
CA VAL A 92 -33.91 -3.02 8.46
C VAL A 92 -35.22 -3.72 8.05
N ASN A 93 -35.46 -3.85 6.74
CA ASN A 93 -36.64 -4.53 6.19
C ASN A 93 -36.51 -6.05 6.15
N GLN A 94 -35.41 -6.63 6.67
CA GLN A 94 -35.10 -8.07 6.67
C GLN A 94 -35.04 -8.69 5.26
N ASP A 95 -34.74 -7.88 4.23
CA ASP A 95 -34.50 -8.34 2.85
C ASP A 95 -33.07 -8.86 2.71
N TYR A 96 -32.75 -9.90 3.46
CA TYR A 96 -31.40 -10.47 3.55
C TYR A 96 -30.93 -11.10 2.22
N ASP A 97 -31.85 -11.61 1.43
CA ASP A 97 -31.52 -12.22 0.13
C ASP A 97 -30.91 -11.17 -0.80
N ARG A 98 -31.53 -9.98 -0.85
CA ARG A 98 -31.06 -8.86 -1.67
C ARG A 98 -29.68 -8.37 -1.20
N VAL A 99 -29.49 -8.20 0.11
CA VAL A 99 -28.18 -7.85 0.69
C VAL A 99 -27.13 -8.90 0.33
N THR A 100 -27.50 -10.20 0.47
CA THR A 100 -26.62 -11.32 0.19
C THR A 100 -26.15 -11.30 -1.27
N GLU A 101 -27.04 -11.13 -2.23
CA GLU A 101 -26.68 -11.09 -3.66
C GLU A 101 -25.77 -9.89 -3.98
N ARG A 102 -26.06 -8.72 -3.42
CA ARG A 102 -25.21 -7.53 -3.57
C ARG A 102 -23.83 -7.79 -3.02
N MET A 103 -23.73 -8.28 -1.78
CA MET A 103 -22.44 -8.51 -1.11
C MET A 103 -21.62 -9.65 -1.74
N LYS A 104 -22.25 -10.68 -2.31
CA LYS A 104 -21.54 -11.68 -3.11
C LYS A 104 -20.85 -11.06 -4.29
N THR A 105 -21.51 -10.14 -4.98
CA THR A 105 -20.94 -9.44 -6.15
C THR A 105 -19.76 -8.56 -5.74
N VAL A 106 -19.94 -7.71 -4.72
CA VAL A 106 -18.88 -6.84 -4.17
C VAL A 106 -17.66 -7.69 -3.77
N ARG A 107 -17.88 -8.68 -2.89
CA ARG A 107 -16.82 -9.56 -2.40
C ARG A 107 -16.08 -10.28 -3.53
N SER A 108 -16.80 -10.82 -4.52
CA SER A 108 -16.17 -11.52 -5.64
C SER A 108 -15.30 -10.60 -6.46
N TYR A 109 -15.74 -9.36 -6.66
CA TYR A 109 -14.97 -8.36 -7.36
C TYR A 109 -13.68 -7.98 -6.61
N ASP A 110 -13.78 -7.68 -5.32
CA ASP A 110 -12.65 -7.25 -4.51
C ASP A 110 -11.60 -8.37 -4.38
N LEU A 111 -12.03 -9.61 -4.15
CA LEU A 111 -11.12 -10.76 -4.15
C LEU A 111 -10.46 -10.99 -5.51
N ASN A 112 -11.16 -10.72 -6.63
CA ASN A 112 -10.55 -10.76 -7.96
C ASN A 112 -9.47 -9.67 -8.13
N LEU A 113 -9.65 -8.48 -7.55
CA LEU A 113 -8.61 -7.45 -7.54
C LEU A 113 -7.39 -7.88 -6.70
N VAL A 114 -7.61 -8.55 -5.56
CA VAL A 114 -6.53 -9.18 -4.80
C VAL A 114 -5.78 -10.18 -5.67
N ASP A 115 -6.50 -11.06 -6.39
CA ASP A 115 -5.91 -12.05 -7.27
C ASP A 115 -5.02 -11.43 -8.36
N ARG A 116 -5.47 -10.34 -8.96
CA ARG A 116 -4.80 -9.67 -10.08
C ARG A 116 -3.69 -8.72 -9.67
N SER A 117 -3.54 -8.44 -8.38
CA SER A 117 -2.46 -7.60 -7.87
C SER A 117 -1.17 -8.38 -7.71
N ASP A 118 -0.04 -7.72 -7.87
CA ASP A 118 1.29 -8.29 -7.64
C ASP A 118 1.65 -8.27 -6.15
N PHE A 119 1.18 -7.26 -5.44
CA PHE A 119 1.32 -7.10 -4.00
C PHE A 119 0.10 -6.35 -3.43
N VAL A 120 0.02 -6.26 -2.11
CA VAL A 120 -1.12 -5.64 -1.42
C VAL A 120 -0.61 -4.62 -0.40
N ILE A 121 -1.28 -3.47 -0.33
CA ILE A 121 -1.09 -2.47 0.72
C ILE A 121 -2.37 -2.44 1.56
N ALA A 122 -2.23 -2.61 2.87
CA ALA A 122 -3.33 -2.51 3.80
C ALA A 122 -3.14 -1.32 4.75
N HIS A 123 -4.14 -0.44 4.83
CA HIS A 123 -4.20 0.61 5.85
C HIS A 123 -5.30 0.28 6.85
N LEU A 124 -4.91 -0.04 8.08
CA LEU A 124 -5.81 -0.52 9.11
C LEU A 124 -5.99 0.49 10.23
N VAL A 125 -7.25 0.70 10.59
CA VAL A 125 -7.67 1.49 11.74
C VAL A 125 -8.12 0.52 12.83
N PRO A 126 -7.43 0.43 13.98
CA PRO A 126 -7.65 -0.62 14.98
C PRO A 126 -9.08 -0.71 15.51
N ASP A 127 -9.75 0.43 15.62
CA ASP A 127 -11.09 0.53 16.21
C ASP A 127 -12.22 0.36 15.17
N VAL A 128 -11.86 0.12 13.91
CA VAL A 128 -12.82 -0.11 12.81
C VAL A 128 -12.81 -1.57 12.41
N ALA A 129 -13.84 -2.29 12.81
CA ALA A 129 -14.01 -3.68 12.39
C ALA A 129 -14.29 -3.76 10.88
N SER A 130 -13.47 -4.48 10.14
CA SER A 130 -13.64 -4.72 8.71
C SER A 130 -13.39 -6.19 8.37
N TRP A 131 -14.48 -6.95 8.25
CA TRP A 131 -14.41 -8.37 7.87
C TRP A 131 -13.89 -8.54 6.43
N GLY A 132 -14.27 -7.65 5.52
CA GLY A 132 -13.76 -7.64 4.14
C GLY A 132 -12.25 -7.47 4.11
N SER A 133 -11.71 -6.45 4.78
CA SER A 133 -10.26 -6.24 4.86
C SER A 133 -9.52 -7.42 5.48
N ALA A 134 -10.11 -8.08 6.50
CA ALA A 134 -9.52 -9.27 7.10
C ALA A 134 -9.44 -10.43 6.10
N GLU A 135 -10.51 -10.67 5.33
CA GLU A 135 -10.54 -11.71 4.29
C GLU A 135 -9.53 -11.44 3.17
N GLU A 136 -9.45 -10.21 2.69
CA GLU A 136 -8.51 -9.79 1.66
C GLU A 136 -7.05 -9.98 2.09
N ILE A 137 -6.72 -9.61 3.33
CA ILE A 137 -5.39 -9.82 3.93
C ILE A 137 -5.07 -11.30 4.03
N VAL A 138 -5.98 -12.12 4.58
CA VAL A 138 -5.79 -13.57 4.70
C VAL A 138 -5.60 -14.19 3.33
N THR A 139 -6.38 -13.78 2.34
CA THR A 139 -6.28 -14.25 0.96
C THR A 139 -4.91 -13.91 0.38
N ALA A 140 -4.45 -12.66 0.47
CA ALA A 140 -3.13 -12.24 0.01
C ALA A 140 -2.00 -13.04 0.68
N VAL A 141 -2.09 -13.27 1.99
CA VAL A 141 -1.09 -14.07 2.73
C VAL A 141 -1.07 -15.52 2.25
N ARG A 142 -2.23 -16.15 2.06
CA ARG A 142 -2.33 -17.54 1.57
C ARG A 142 -1.81 -17.68 0.14
N MET A 143 -2.02 -16.68 -0.70
CA MET A 143 -1.49 -16.61 -2.07
C MET A 143 0.00 -16.30 -2.11
N LYS A 144 0.63 -16.06 -0.94
CA LYS A 144 2.03 -15.66 -0.83
C LYS A 144 2.34 -14.36 -1.59
N LYS A 145 1.42 -13.43 -1.61
CA LYS A 145 1.67 -12.09 -2.14
C LYS A 145 2.46 -11.26 -1.12
N PRO A 146 3.36 -10.36 -1.57
CA PRO A 146 3.91 -9.34 -0.71
C PRO A 146 2.79 -8.49 -0.10
N LEU A 147 2.87 -8.21 1.20
CA LEU A 147 1.87 -7.45 1.93
C LEU A 147 2.57 -6.40 2.80
N PHE A 148 2.18 -5.14 2.64
CA PHE A 148 2.63 -4.01 3.42
C PHE A 148 1.46 -3.47 4.22
N VAL A 149 1.59 -3.40 5.53
CA VAL A 149 0.52 -2.96 6.42
C VAL A 149 0.91 -1.66 7.10
N SER A 150 0.10 -0.65 6.92
CA SER A 150 0.13 0.57 7.72
C SER A 150 -0.90 0.45 8.84
N MET A 151 -0.50 0.73 10.05
CA MET A 151 -1.36 0.67 11.23
C MET A 151 -1.58 2.08 11.77
N GLU A 152 -2.82 2.56 11.75
CA GLU A 152 -3.14 3.84 12.37
C GLU A 152 -2.91 3.79 13.88
N GLY A 153 -2.33 4.86 14.42
CA GLY A 153 -1.88 4.88 15.82
C GLY A 153 -0.60 4.09 16.11
N GLY A 154 0.06 3.59 15.04
CA GLY A 154 1.37 2.96 15.09
C GLY A 154 1.35 1.44 15.19
N LYS A 155 2.46 0.83 14.86
CA LYS A 155 2.69 -0.63 14.81
C LYS A 155 2.31 -1.36 16.12
N SER A 156 2.41 -0.69 17.26
CA SER A 156 2.04 -1.27 18.57
C SER A 156 0.55 -1.59 18.69
N LYS A 157 -0.30 -1.06 17.82
CA LYS A 157 -1.73 -1.34 17.75
C LYS A 157 -2.08 -2.59 16.91
N THR A 158 -1.07 -3.26 16.36
CA THR A 158 -1.28 -4.45 15.54
C THR A 158 -1.98 -5.57 16.32
N PRO A 159 -3.08 -6.14 15.81
CA PRO A 159 -3.70 -7.31 16.42
C PRO A 159 -2.72 -8.48 16.54
N LEU A 160 -2.65 -9.13 17.70
CA LEU A 160 -1.68 -10.20 17.96
C LEU A 160 -1.75 -11.33 16.93
N TRP A 161 -2.95 -11.69 16.49
CA TRP A 161 -3.15 -12.74 15.48
C TRP A 161 -2.44 -12.43 14.16
N MET A 162 -2.41 -11.15 13.77
CA MET A 162 -1.75 -10.70 12.54
C MET A 162 -0.24 -10.94 12.57
N LEU A 163 0.40 -10.82 13.74
CA LEU A 163 1.83 -11.10 13.92
C LEU A 163 2.20 -12.56 13.67
N GLY A 164 1.24 -13.48 13.75
CA GLY A 164 1.39 -14.89 13.37
C GLY A 164 1.21 -15.17 11.88
N MET A 165 0.69 -14.22 11.11
CA MET A 165 0.35 -14.42 9.69
C MET A 165 1.49 -14.08 8.74
N PHE A 166 2.28 -13.04 9.06
CA PHE A 166 3.41 -12.58 8.24
C PHE A 166 4.43 -11.79 9.08
N PRO A 167 5.65 -11.58 8.56
CA PRO A 167 6.71 -10.95 9.33
C PRO A 167 6.39 -9.51 9.73
N HIS A 168 6.57 -9.17 11.00
CA HIS A 168 6.31 -7.85 11.56
C HIS A 168 7.09 -6.70 10.91
N LYS A 169 8.18 -7.00 10.18
CA LYS A 169 8.99 -6.01 9.46
C LYS A 169 8.24 -5.34 8.32
N TYR A 170 7.13 -5.93 7.86
CA TYR A 170 6.23 -5.36 6.86
C TYR A 170 5.00 -4.66 7.46
N ILE A 171 5.00 -4.43 8.77
CA ILE A 171 4.00 -3.62 9.46
C ILE A 171 4.66 -2.29 9.85
N TYR A 172 4.05 -1.20 9.47
CA TYR A 172 4.55 0.16 9.56
C TYR A 172 3.66 1.01 10.45
N ASN A 173 4.21 2.13 10.96
CA ASN A 173 3.46 3.04 11.82
C ASN A 173 2.53 3.96 11.02
N CYS A 174 2.84 4.23 9.75
CA CYS A 174 2.04 5.10 8.89
C CYS A 174 2.22 4.69 7.41
N LEU A 175 1.40 5.30 6.54
CA LEU A 175 1.46 5.06 5.10
C LEU A 175 2.74 5.59 4.46
N ASP A 176 3.30 6.69 4.96
CA ASP A 176 4.53 7.25 4.40
C ASP A 176 5.70 6.27 4.53
N GLU A 177 5.81 5.55 5.66
CA GLU A 177 6.83 4.49 5.82
C GLU A 177 6.64 3.36 4.78
N VAL A 178 5.39 3.02 4.40
CA VAL A 178 5.12 2.06 3.33
C VAL A 178 5.60 2.59 1.99
N VAL A 179 5.30 3.85 1.67
CA VAL A 179 5.73 4.50 0.42
C VAL A 179 7.25 4.58 0.33
N GLU A 180 7.93 4.98 1.41
CA GLU A 180 9.39 5.03 1.49
C GLU A 180 10.01 3.65 1.26
N MET A 181 9.44 2.60 1.85
CA MET A 181 9.89 1.23 1.60
C MET A 181 9.72 0.83 0.14
N LEU A 182 8.58 1.14 -0.48
CA LEU A 182 8.35 0.83 -1.89
C LEU A 182 9.31 1.59 -2.81
N TYR A 183 9.58 2.87 -2.55
CA TYR A 183 10.59 3.63 -3.28
C TYR A 183 12.00 3.04 -3.11
N SER A 184 12.34 2.61 -1.89
CA SER A 184 13.63 1.96 -1.62
C SER A 184 13.79 0.63 -2.38
N ILE A 185 12.70 -0.15 -2.49
CA ILE A 185 12.66 -1.37 -3.29
C ILE A 185 12.79 -1.04 -4.78
N ASP A 186 12.02 -0.07 -5.27
CA ASP A 186 12.02 0.32 -6.68
C ASP A 186 13.39 0.80 -7.16
N ASN A 187 14.10 1.51 -6.31
CA ASN A 187 15.47 1.96 -6.56
C ASN A 187 16.55 0.88 -6.37
N GLY A 188 16.19 -0.31 -5.86
CA GLY A 188 17.15 -1.37 -5.55
C GLY A 188 18.00 -1.10 -4.30
N ASP A 189 17.57 -0.18 -3.43
CA ASP A 189 18.27 0.15 -2.18
C ASP A 189 18.03 -0.92 -1.12
N GLN A 190 16.86 -1.51 -1.17
CA GLN A 190 16.41 -2.54 -0.24
C GLN A 190 16.41 -3.90 -0.92
N LYS A 191 17.23 -4.82 -0.42
CA LYS A 191 17.07 -6.23 -0.75
C LYS A 191 15.88 -6.82 -0.03
N ILE A 192 15.09 -7.58 -0.76
CA ILE A 192 13.90 -8.24 -0.23
C ILE A 192 14.26 -9.68 0.13
N ASP A 193 14.23 -10.03 1.39
CA ASP A 193 14.46 -11.38 1.91
C ASP A 193 13.25 -12.31 1.75
N SER A 194 12.43 -12.11 0.74
CA SER A 194 11.18 -12.85 0.62
C SER A 194 11.02 -13.46 -0.76
N ASP A 195 10.74 -14.74 -0.81
CA ASP A 195 10.34 -15.45 -2.02
C ASP A 195 8.94 -15.06 -2.53
N ARG A 196 8.22 -14.20 -1.79
CA ARG A 196 6.90 -13.68 -2.16
C ARG A 196 6.96 -12.77 -3.39
N TRP A 197 8.06 -12.09 -3.61
CA TRP A 197 8.28 -11.25 -4.79
C TRP A 197 8.68 -12.06 -6.03
N ARG A 198 7.77 -12.92 -6.50
CA ARG A 198 8.02 -13.82 -7.63
C ARG A 198 8.30 -13.11 -8.95
N LEU A 199 7.78 -11.87 -9.10
CA LEU A 199 7.97 -11.05 -10.30
C LEU A 199 9.36 -10.42 -10.38
N LEU A 200 10.05 -10.26 -9.24
CA LEU A 200 11.40 -9.70 -9.23
C LEU A 200 12.44 -10.78 -9.48
N LYS A 201 13.51 -10.41 -10.18
CA LYS A 201 14.67 -11.27 -10.39
C LYS A 201 15.29 -11.68 -9.05
N LYS A 202 15.93 -12.87 -9.02
CA LYS A 202 16.50 -13.42 -7.77
C LYS A 202 17.56 -12.51 -7.13
N GLU A 203 18.33 -11.77 -7.94
CA GLU A 203 19.35 -10.84 -7.47
C GLU A 203 18.81 -9.66 -6.67
N TYR A 204 17.51 -9.36 -6.76
CA TYR A 204 16.84 -8.26 -6.04
C TYR A 204 16.03 -8.72 -4.82
N ARG A 205 16.03 -10.03 -4.53
CA ARG A 205 15.32 -10.61 -3.39
C ARG A 205 16.19 -10.73 -2.14
#